data_aa726510d9598c2a842dbf535c9a020d
#
_entry.id   aa726510d9598c2a842dbf535c9a020d
#
_cell.length_a   1.000
_cell.length_b   1.000
_cell.length_c   1.000
_cell.angle_alpha   90.00
_cell.angle_beta   90.00
_cell.angle_gamma   90.00
#
_symmetry.space_group_name_H-M   'P 1'
#
loop_
_entity.id
_entity.type
_entity.pdbx_description
1 polymer ?
#
loop_
_entity_poly.entity_id
_entity_poly.type
_entity_poly.pdbx_seq_one_letter_code
_entity_poly.pdbx_strand_id
1 'polypeptide(L)'
;LVSKAWNVQRRGNIGKQQPGKAPSHVDYDCWVGPAAYLPYQSNRFHYTWHWWHNFGTGDMGNDGVHELDYAVWGLGVDDHPSQISGLGGKYAMDDDQQFPDTQTVVFEWPGEVGNRRQLIFEMRLWSTNFPHNVDNGVEFYGTKGRMLLTKRGKREVYTDRNELIKDAQPKEPHPLKESNHYHDFVDAILNSRTPQAEIEIGHRSAALCHLGNIATRLGRTLEFDREKQIIVSDEEATRLLSREYRGGGHWAVPQGV
;
A
#
# COMPACT_ATOMS: atom_id res chain seq x y z
N LEU A 1 9.41 -9.46 16.16
CA LEU A 1 10.13 -8.57 15.24
C LEU A 1 9.23 -7.41 14.83
N VAL A 2 9.84 -6.25 14.56
CA VAL A 2 9.14 -5.05 14.12
C VAL A 2 9.76 -4.55 12.82
N SER A 3 8.92 -4.10 11.89
CA SER A 3 9.33 -3.36 10.71
C SER A 3 8.70 -1.98 10.71
N LYS A 4 9.41 -0.99 10.20
CA LYS A 4 8.87 0.35 9.93
C LYS A 4 9.09 0.70 8.47
N ALA A 5 7.99 0.88 7.74
CA ALA A 5 8.00 1.34 6.36
C ALA A 5 7.57 2.82 6.29
N TRP A 6 8.11 3.59 5.35
CA TRP A 6 7.67 4.97 5.15
C TRP A 6 7.65 5.36 3.68
N ASN A 7 6.70 6.25 3.37
CA ASN A 7 6.60 6.96 2.10
C ASN A 7 6.46 8.46 2.41
N VAL A 8 7.53 9.22 2.20
CA VAL A 8 7.60 10.66 2.46
C VAL A 8 7.87 11.39 1.13
N GLN A 9 7.11 11.06 0.11
CA GLN A 9 7.25 11.71 -1.19
C GLN A 9 6.45 13.01 -1.24
N ARG A 10 7.12 14.08 -1.61
CA ARG A 10 6.43 15.35 -1.79
C ARG A 10 5.49 15.31 -2.98
N ARG A 11 4.19 15.49 -2.70
CA ARG A 11 3.12 15.65 -3.69
C ARG A 11 2.67 17.08 -3.78
N GLY A 12 2.08 17.46 -4.89
CA GLY A 12 1.48 18.77 -5.07
C GLY A 12 0.06 18.83 -4.52
N ASN A 13 -0.33 20.00 -4.01
CA ASN A 13 -1.73 20.32 -3.74
C ASN A 13 -2.50 20.34 -5.06
N ILE A 14 -3.62 19.63 -5.14
CA ILE A 14 -4.44 19.54 -6.38
C ILE A 14 -5.48 20.64 -6.51
N GLY A 15 -5.55 21.53 -5.53
CA GLY A 15 -6.51 22.63 -5.49
C GLY A 15 -7.95 22.16 -5.25
N LYS A 16 -8.86 23.14 -5.36
CA LYS A 16 -10.31 22.93 -5.26
C LYS A 16 -10.97 23.30 -6.59
N GLN A 17 -11.76 22.39 -7.13
CA GLN A 17 -12.42 22.55 -8.43
C GLN A 17 -13.90 22.18 -8.33
N GLN A 18 -14.70 22.81 -9.15
CA GLN A 18 -16.12 22.43 -9.28
C GLN A 18 -16.30 21.44 -10.42
N PRO A 19 -17.31 20.55 -10.32
CA PRO A 19 -17.70 19.70 -11.43
C PRO A 19 -18.02 20.54 -12.69
N GLY A 20 -17.61 20.01 -13.86
CA GLY A 20 -17.78 20.69 -15.15
C GLY A 20 -17.98 19.71 -16.29
N LYS A 21 -17.87 20.20 -17.51
CA LYS A 21 -17.90 19.36 -18.71
C LYS A 21 -16.52 18.77 -18.96
N ALA A 22 -16.49 17.50 -19.32
CA ALA A 22 -15.25 16.87 -19.82
C ALA A 22 -14.82 17.56 -21.14
N PRO A 23 -13.50 17.61 -21.42
CA PRO A 23 -13.02 18.05 -22.71
C PRO A 23 -13.64 17.26 -23.86
N SER A 24 -13.96 17.93 -24.98
CA SER A 24 -14.70 17.34 -26.09
C SER A 24 -14.02 16.15 -26.77
N HIS A 25 -12.71 16.01 -26.60
CA HIS A 25 -11.91 14.91 -27.14
C HIS A 25 -11.76 13.73 -26.16
N VAL A 26 -12.39 13.80 -24.98
CA VAL A 26 -12.34 12.76 -23.93
C VAL A 26 -13.67 12.03 -23.88
N ASP A 27 -13.65 10.74 -24.09
CA ASP A 27 -14.77 9.84 -23.74
C ASP A 27 -14.74 9.62 -22.22
N TYR A 28 -15.45 10.50 -21.53
CA TYR A 28 -15.45 10.48 -20.06
C TYR A 28 -16.23 9.30 -19.49
N ASP A 29 -17.22 8.78 -20.19
CA ASP A 29 -17.94 7.57 -19.79
C ASP A 29 -17.04 6.35 -19.80
N CYS A 30 -16.25 6.21 -20.87
CA CYS A 30 -15.23 5.17 -20.98
C CYS A 30 -14.13 5.31 -19.90
N TRP A 31 -13.73 6.54 -19.59
CA TRP A 31 -12.73 6.79 -18.54
C TRP A 31 -13.25 6.42 -17.13
N VAL A 32 -14.50 6.73 -16.81
CA VAL A 32 -15.12 6.34 -15.53
C VAL A 32 -15.27 4.81 -15.42
N GLY A 33 -15.55 4.14 -16.54
CA GLY A 33 -15.69 2.69 -16.59
C GLY A 33 -16.78 2.15 -15.66
N PRO A 34 -16.52 1.05 -14.95
CA PRO A 34 -17.48 0.42 -14.05
C PRO A 34 -17.66 1.17 -12.71
N ALA A 35 -16.82 2.14 -12.40
CA ALA A 35 -16.95 2.89 -11.14
C ALA A 35 -18.27 3.66 -11.08
N ALA A 36 -18.78 3.92 -9.88
CA ALA A 36 -19.93 4.79 -9.68
C ALA A 36 -19.70 6.15 -10.37
N TYR A 37 -20.66 6.60 -11.16
CA TYR A 37 -20.49 7.81 -11.97
C TYR A 37 -20.37 9.06 -11.11
N LEU A 38 -19.31 9.82 -11.34
CA LEU A 38 -19.11 11.16 -10.81
C LEU A 38 -18.97 12.15 -11.96
N PRO A 39 -19.56 13.36 -11.90
CA PRO A 39 -19.36 14.38 -12.91
C PRO A 39 -17.87 14.71 -13.08
N TYR A 40 -17.47 15.06 -14.29
CA TYR A 40 -16.08 15.45 -14.58
C TYR A 40 -15.62 16.59 -13.66
N GLN A 41 -14.38 16.45 -13.17
CA GLN A 41 -13.69 17.46 -12.37
C GLN A 41 -12.21 17.48 -12.77
N SER A 42 -11.69 18.64 -13.12
CA SER A 42 -10.35 18.75 -13.74
C SER A 42 -9.20 18.27 -12.84
N ASN A 43 -9.32 18.46 -11.53
CA ASN A 43 -8.31 17.99 -10.55
C ASN A 43 -8.53 16.54 -10.09
N ARG A 44 -9.45 15.79 -10.72
CA ARG A 44 -9.63 14.34 -10.54
C ARG A 44 -9.20 13.57 -11.78
N PHE A 45 -8.91 14.24 -12.88
CA PHE A 45 -8.63 13.63 -14.15
C PHE A 45 -7.14 13.40 -14.37
N HIS A 46 -6.78 12.39 -15.19
CA HIS A 46 -5.45 11.87 -15.42
C HIS A 46 -4.77 11.40 -14.13
N TYR A 47 -3.63 11.94 -13.77
CA TYR A 47 -2.78 11.46 -12.69
C TYR A 47 -3.45 11.51 -11.29
N THR A 48 -4.28 12.51 -11.03
CA THR A 48 -4.81 12.78 -9.69
C THR A 48 -6.00 11.93 -9.26
N TRP A 49 -6.51 11.07 -10.13
CA TRP A 49 -7.59 10.13 -9.83
C TRP A 49 -7.30 9.21 -8.65
N HIS A 50 -6.05 8.89 -8.40
CA HIS A 50 -5.67 7.95 -7.34
C HIS A 50 -5.91 8.48 -5.92
N TRP A 51 -6.19 9.77 -5.74
CA TRP A 51 -6.59 10.36 -4.47
C TRP A 51 -8.11 10.45 -4.27
N TRP A 52 -8.88 9.73 -5.07
CA TRP A 52 -10.34 9.70 -4.97
C TRP A 52 -10.81 8.27 -4.69
N HIS A 53 -11.69 8.10 -3.66
CA HIS A 53 -12.13 6.78 -3.19
C HIS A 53 -12.77 5.92 -4.29
N ASN A 54 -13.44 6.54 -5.27
CA ASN A 54 -14.06 5.81 -6.38
C ASN A 54 -13.05 5.20 -7.36
N PHE A 55 -11.82 5.71 -7.42
CA PHE A 55 -10.87 5.35 -8.47
C PHE A 55 -9.54 4.84 -7.95
N GLY A 56 -9.09 5.34 -6.81
CA GLY A 56 -7.75 5.08 -6.29
C GLY A 56 -7.73 4.58 -4.85
N THR A 57 -6.52 4.50 -4.30
CA THR A 57 -6.22 4.04 -2.95
C THR A 57 -5.35 5.03 -2.17
N GLY A 58 -5.31 6.28 -2.63
CA GLY A 58 -4.40 7.29 -2.08
C GLY A 58 -2.93 6.92 -2.31
N ASP A 59 -2.04 7.66 -1.68
CA ASP A 59 -0.61 7.41 -1.86
C ASP A 59 -0.10 6.20 -1.07
N MET A 60 -0.85 5.75 -0.08
CA MET A 60 -0.56 4.47 0.60
C MET A 60 -0.60 3.30 -0.40
N GLY A 61 -1.57 3.28 -1.32
CA GLY A 61 -1.63 2.27 -2.37
C GLY A 61 -0.86 2.63 -3.64
N ASN A 62 -0.71 3.94 -3.94
CA ASN A 62 -0.03 4.37 -5.16
C ASN A 62 1.49 4.14 -5.10
N ASP A 63 2.13 4.41 -3.97
CA ASP A 63 3.57 4.25 -3.79
C ASP A 63 3.92 3.43 -2.54
N GLY A 64 3.21 3.63 -1.44
CA GLY A 64 3.47 2.94 -0.17
C GLY A 64 3.35 1.42 -0.24
N VAL A 65 2.62 0.88 -1.23
CA VAL A 65 2.52 -0.57 -1.46
C VAL A 65 3.90 -1.22 -1.66
N HIS A 66 4.85 -0.52 -2.26
CA HIS A 66 6.21 -1.04 -2.47
C HIS A 66 6.95 -1.25 -1.14
N GLU A 67 6.85 -0.30 -0.23
CA GLU A 67 7.50 -0.38 1.07
C GLU A 67 6.78 -1.39 1.98
N LEU A 68 5.47 -1.50 1.86
CA LEU A 68 4.68 -2.52 2.56
C LEU A 68 5.06 -3.94 2.10
N ASP A 69 5.23 -4.14 0.79
CA ASP A 69 5.66 -5.42 0.22
C ASP A 69 7.05 -5.83 0.74
N TYR A 70 8.03 -4.93 0.70
CA TYR A 70 9.34 -5.19 1.30
C TYR A 70 9.25 -5.50 2.79
N ALA A 71 8.38 -4.80 3.51
CA ALA A 71 8.24 -4.97 4.95
C ALA A 71 7.68 -6.35 5.31
N VAL A 72 6.63 -6.82 4.65
CA VAL A 72 6.05 -8.15 4.91
C VAL A 72 7.02 -9.26 4.51
N TRP A 73 7.71 -9.08 3.38
CA TRP A 73 8.74 -10.03 2.96
C TRP A 73 9.86 -10.16 4.00
N GLY A 74 10.42 -9.04 4.47
CA GLY A 74 11.49 -9.06 5.47
C GLY A 74 11.04 -9.49 6.87
N LEU A 75 9.75 -9.33 7.22
CA LEU A 75 9.16 -9.88 8.44
C LEU A 75 8.95 -11.40 8.37
N GLY A 76 8.98 -11.98 7.15
CA GLY A 76 8.70 -13.39 6.93
C GLY A 76 7.27 -13.76 7.26
N VAL A 77 6.31 -12.89 6.89
CA VAL A 77 4.87 -13.14 7.05
C VAL A 77 4.25 -13.43 5.69
N ASP A 78 3.47 -14.49 5.63
CA ASP A 78 2.82 -15.02 4.43
C ASP A 78 1.29 -15.03 4.54
N ASP A 79 0.77 -14.24 5.47
CA ASP A 79 -0.66 -14.16 5.79
C ASP A 79 -1.07 -12.70 6.05
N HIS A 80 -2.37 -12.44 6.17
CA HIS A 80 -2.93 -11.15 6.52
C HIS A 80 -2.71 -10.79 8.00
N PRO A 81 -2.63 -9.50 8.38
CA PRO A 81 -2.64 -9.09 9.78
C PRO A 81 -3.98 -9.42 10.44
N SER A 82 -3.97 -9.68 11.74
CA SER A 82 -5.20 -9.87 12.52
C SER A 82 -5.76 -8.57 13.09
N GLN A 83 -4.92 -7.54 13.23
CA GLN A 83 -5.31 -6.24 13.78
C GLN A 83 -4.68 -5.10 13.00
N ILE A 84 -5.46 -4.07 12.71
CA ILE A 84 -5.03 -2.89 11.96
C ILE A 84 -5.50 -1.64 12.69
N SER A 85 -4.58 -0.73 13.02
CA SER A 85 -4.87 0.56 13.64
C SER A 85 -4.31 1.69 12.79
N GLY A 86 -5.10 2.71 12.50
CA GLY A 86 -4.67 3.80 11.64
C GLY A 86 -5.16 5.17 12.11
N LEU A 87 -4.28 6.17 12.02
CA LEU A 87 -4.59 7.57 12.20
C LEU A 87 -4.03 8.38 11.04
N GLY A 88 -4.78 9.37 10.62
CA GLY A 88 -4.34 10.26 9.53
C GLY A 88 -5.41 11.26 9.15
N GLY A 89 -5.06 12.17 8.28
CA GLY A 89 -5.96 13.22 7.83
C GLY A 89 -5.28 14.23 6.92
N LYS A 90 -5.94 15.35 6.74
CA LYS A 90 -5.43 16.50 6.01
C LYS A 90 -4.77 17.45 7.00
N TYR A 91 -3.44 17.45 7.07
CA TYR A 91 -2.66 18.25 8.01
C TYR A 91 -1.98 19.47 7.35
N ALA A 92 -1.68 19.35 6.06
CA ALA A 92 -0.93 20.39 5.34
C ALA A 92 -1.58 20.82 4.01
N MET A 93 -2.37 19.95 3.37
CA MET A 93 -2.97 20.22 2.08
C MET A 93 -4.47 20.49 2.21
N ASP A 94 -4.89 21.75 1.97
CA ASP A 94 -6.31 22.11 1.85
C ASP A 94 -6.74 22.06 0.37
N ASP A 95 -7.13 20.86 -0.08
CA ASP A 95 -7.54 20.57 -1.45
C ASP A 95 -8.63 19.50 -1.49
N ASP A 96 -9.03 19.08 -2.69
CA ASP A 96 -10.12 18.13 -2.91
C ASP A 96 -9.71 16.64 -2.74
N GLN A 97 -8.46 16.33 -2.42
CA GLN A 97 -8.05 14.93 -2.14
C GLN A 97 -8.91 14.34 -1.03
N GLN A 98 -9.41 13.13 -1.24
CA GLN A 98 -10.21 12.40 -0.25
C GLN A 98 -9.36 11.57 0.72
N PHE A 99 -8.15 11.21 0.30
CA PHE A 99 -7.22 10.47 1.14
C PHE A 99 -6.37 11.42 2.01
N PRO A 100 -5.81 10.91 3.12
CA PRO A 100 -4.91 11.66 3.98
C PRO A 100 -3.67 12.17 3.24
N ASP A 101 -3.16 13.34 3.61
CA ASP A 101 -1.81 13.79 3.27
C ASP A 101 -0.77 13.35 4.32
N THR A 102 -1.24 12.91 5.46
CA THR A 102 -0.45 12.40 6.59
C THR A 102 -1.17 11.21 7.20
N GLN A 103 -0.45 10.09 7.32
CA GLN A 103 -1.04 8.84 7.79
C GLN A 103 -0.01 7.99 8.53
N THR A 104 -0.42 7.36 9.62
CA THR A 104 0.33 6.31 10.32
C THR A 104 -0.58 5.12 10.55
N VAL A 105 -0.12 3.93 10.16
CA VAL A 105 -0.85 2.68 10.30
C VAL A 105 0.03 1.64 10.97
N VAL A 106 -0.56 0.86 11.86
CA VAL A 106 0.09 -0.28 12.52
C VAL A 106 -0.68 -1.54 12.18
N PHE A 107 0.05 -2.55 11.73
CA PHE A 107 -0.45 -3.90 11.43
C PHE A 107 0.17 -4.88 12.40
N GLU A 108 -0.63 -5.81 12.91
CA GLU A 108 -0.15 -6.84 13.83
C GLU A 108 -0.53 -8.24 13.34
N TRP A 109 0.45 -9.13 13.36
CA TRP A 109 0.28 -10.56 13.16
C TRP A 109 0.40 -11.26 14.51
N PRO A 110 -0.55 -12.18 14.82
CA PRO A 110 -0.55 -12.88 16.08
C PRO A 110 0.64 -13.85 16.18
N GLY A 111 0.95 -14.26 17.38
CA GLY A 111 2.00 -15.22 17.67
C GLY A 111 2.33 -15.23 19.17
N GLU A 112 3.09 -16.22 19.59
CA GLU A 112 3.65 -16.25 20.92
C GLU A 112 4.69 -15.13 21.11
N VAL A 113 5.07 -14.86 22.36
CA VAL A 113 6.15 -13.92 22.68
C VAL A 113 7.42 -14.31 21.93
N GLY A 114 7.99 -13.37 21.20
CA GLY A 114 9.14 -13.59 20.31
C GLY A 114 8.77 -13.92 18.86
N ASN A 115 7.55 -14.40 18.60
CA ASN A 115 7.06 -14.71 17.25
C ASN A 115 6.00 -13.74 16.72
N ARG A 116 5.50 -12.82 17.52
CA ARG A 116 4.64 -11.72 17.05
C ARG A 116 5.37 -10.82 16.06
N ARG A 117 4.64 -10.32 15.08
CA ARG A 117 5.16 -9.38 14.08
C ARG A 117 4.33 -8.12 14.09
N GLN A 118 5.00 -6.99 13.92
CA GLN A 118 4.37 -5.69 13.80
C GLN A 118 5.00 -4.93 12.63
N LEU A 119 4.16 -4.29 11.83
CA LEU A 119 4.56 -3.37 10.79
C LEU A 119 3.96 -2.00 11.08
N ILE A 120 4.79 -0.98 11.11
CA ILE A 120 4.41 0.43 11.23
C ILE A 120 4.61 1.07 9.86
N PHE A 121 3.58 1.68 9.31
CA PHE A 121 3.67 2.47 8.08
C PHE A 121 3.48 3.95 8.40
N GLU A 122 4.33 4.81 7.82
CA GLU A 122 4.26 6.26 7.96
C GLU A 122 4.27 6.94 6.60
N MET A 123 3.35 7.89 6.38
CA MET A 123 3.26 8.68 5.16
C MET A 123 3.11 10.17 5.47
N ARG A 124 3.87 11.02 4.73
CA ARG A 124 3.76 12.49 4.76
C ARG A 124 4.01 13.04 3.37
N LEU A 125 2.97 13.51 2.68
CA LEU A 125 3.04 13.92 1.27
C LEU A 125 3.54 15.36 1.04
N TRP A 126 3.72 16.11 2.10
CA TRP A 126 4.13 17.51 2.08
C TRP A 126 5.55 17.75 2.62
N SER A 127 6.09 16.78 3.36
CA SER A 127 7.37 16.91 4.06
C SER A 127 8.54 16.58 3.14
N THR A 128 9.66 17.30 3.34
CA THR A 128 10.96 17.01 2.74
C THR A 128 11.98 16.51 3.76
N ASN A 129 11.56 16.30 5.01
CA ASN A 129 12.40 15.76 6.07
C ASN A 129 12.30 14.24 6.06
N PHE A 130 13.18 13.60 5.31
CA PHE A 130 13.16 12.17 5.07
C PHE A 130 13.88 11.40 6.17
N PRO A 131 13.31 10.30 6.71
CA PRO A 131 14.06 9.36 7.54
C PRO A 131 15.31 8.87 6.79
N HIS A 132 16.45 8.86 7.48
CA HIS A 132 17.73 8.40 6.89
C HIS A 132 18.12 9.07 5.56
N ASN A 133 17.64 10.28 5.28
CA ASN A 133 17.82 11.02 4.02
C ASN A 133 17.30 10.27 2.78
N VAL A 134 16.28 9.44 2.93
CA VAL A 134 15.60 8.75 1.83
C VAL A 134 14.09 8.93 1.92
N ASP A 135 13.47 9.24 0.80
CA ASP A 135 12.04 9.55 0.68
C ASP A 135 11.14 8.34 0.96
N ASN A 136 11.65 7.13 0.76
CA ASN A 136 10.94 5.90 1.05
C ASN A 136 11.91 4.77 1.41
N GLY A 137 11.48 3.88 2.27
CA GLY A 137 12.29 2.76 2.72
C GLY A 137 11.63 1.95 3.82
N VAL A 138 12.36 0.95 4.27
CA VAL A 138 11.94 0.03 5.33
C VAL A 138 13.08 -0.20 6.30
N GLU A 139 12.80 -0.16 7.58
CA GLU A 139 13.69 -0.64 8.63
C GLU A 139 13.13 -1.91 9.27
N PHE A 140 14.02 -2.82 9.59
CA PHE A 140 13.75 -4.06 10.31
C PHE A 140 14.48 -4.02 11.64
N TYR A 141 13.74 -4.25 12.73
CA TYR A 141 14.28 -4.25 14.08
C TYR A 141 14.25 -5.67 14.65
N GLY A 142 15.43 -6.22 14.88
CA GLY A 142 15.64 -7.51 15.51
C GLY A 142 16.38 -7.37 16.83
N THR A 143 16.43 -8.44 17.60
CA THR A 143 17.13 -8.48 18.90
C THR A 143 18.65 -8.43 18.78
N LYS A 144 19.20 -8.66 17.59
CA LYS A 144 20.65 -8.67 17.31
C LYS A 144 21.11 -7.48 16.48
N GLY A 145 20.21 -6.57 16.14
CA GLY A 145 20.52 -5.40 15.33
C GLY A 145 19.35 -4.95 14.48
N ARG A 146 19.60 -4.03 13.57
CA ARG A 146 18.62 -3.50 12.64
C ARG A 146 19.16 -3.46 11.22
N MET A 147 18.24 -3.43 10.25
CA MET A 147 18.57 -3.29 8.83
C MET A 147 17.72 -2.20 8.20
N LEU A 148 18.34 -1.34 7.41
CA LEU A 148 17.70 -0.37 6.53
C LEU A 148 17.78 -0.88 5.09
N LEU A 149 16.64 -0.83 4.39
CA LEU A 149 16.52 -1.16 2.97
C LEU A 149 15.69 -0.10 2.25
N THR A 150 16.12 0.29 1.04
CA THR A 150 15.35 1.21 0.18
C THR A 150 15.25 0.68 -1.24
N LYS A 151 14.21 1.04 -1.96
CA LYS A 151 14.04 0.66 -3.37
C LYS A 151 15.11 1.24 -4.30
N ARG A 152 15.90 2.21 -3.84
CA ARG A 152 17.04 2.78 -4.58
C ARG A 152 18.36 2.07 -4.27
N GLY A 153 18.31 0.91 -3.60
CA GLY A 153 19.46 0.04 -3.36
C GLY A 153 20.30 0.42 -2.12
N LYS A 154 19.91 1.42 -1.33
CA LYS A 154 20.58 1.66 -0.05
C LYS A 154 20.27 0.51 0.89
N ARG A 155 21.30 -0.15 1.40
CA ARG A 155 21.24 -1.25 2.37
C ARG A 155 22.27 -1.02 3.46
N GLU A 156 21.82 -0.90 4.68
CA GLU A 156 22.68 -0.73 5.85
C GLU A 156 22.25 -1.70 6.94
N VAL A 157 23.22 -2.40 7.52
CA VAL A 157 23.00 -3.34 8.64
C VAL A 157 23.79 -2.85 9.84
N TYR A 158 23.16 -2.87 10.99
CA TYR A 158 23.72 -2.38 12.24
C TYR A 158 23.65 -3.45 13.32
N THR A 159 24.64 -3.46 14.23
CA THR A 159 24.63 -4.29 15.44
C THR A 159 23.54 -3.84 16.42
N ASP A 160 23.35 -4.59 17.50
CA ASP A 160 22.51 -4.21 18.64
C ASP A 160 22.98 -2.93 19.37
N ARG A 161 24.24 -2.55 19.18
CA ARG A 161 24.81 -1.28 19.68
C ARG A 161 24.76 -0.15 18.67
N ASN A 162 24.02 -0.34 17.58
CA ASN A 162 23.87 0.64 16.51
C ASN A 162 25.16 0.98 15.75
N GLU A 163 26.11 0.05 15.70
CA GLU A 163 27.32 0.19 14.91
C GLU A 163 27.13 -0.38 13.51
N LEU A 164 27.48 0.40 12.49
CA LEU A 164 27.36 -0.03 11.09
C LEU A 164 28.28 -1.22 10.79
N ILE A 165 27.72 -2.30 10.29
CA ILE A 165 28.47 -3.46 9.81
C ILE A 165 28.86 -3.16 8.37
N LYS A 166 30.13 -2.83 8.14
CA LYS A 166 30.67 -2.62 6.79
C LYS A 166 30.59 -3.92 5.98
N ASP A 167 30.20 -3.79 4.72
CA ASP A 167 30.15 -4.91 3.77
C ASP A 167 29.30 -6.11 4.23
N ALA A 168 28.22 -5.84 4.99
CA ALA A 168 27.27 -6.88 5.37
C ALA A 168 26.75 -7.63 4.14
N GLN A 169 27.01 -8.94 4.09
CA GLN A 169 26.53 -9.81 3.03
C GLN A 169 25.47 -10.79 3.58
N PRO A 170 24.50 -11.21 2.78
CA PRO A 170 23.61 -12.30 3.17
C PRO A 170 24.43 -13.57 3.42
N LYS A 171 24.05 -14.35 4.43
CA LYS A 171 24.72 -15.62 4.74
C LYS A 171 24.62 -16.62 3.59
N GLU A 172 23.49 -16.60 2.92
CA GLU A 172 23.23 -17.42 1.74
C GLU A 172 22.75 -16.52 0.61
N PRO A 173 23.28 -16.69 -0.60
CA PRO A 173 22.77 -15.97 -1.77
C PRO A 173 21.30 -16.39 -2.00
N HIS A 174 20.45 -15.43 -2.37
CA HIS A 174 19.09 -15.74 -2.73
C HIS A 174 19.09 -16.69 -3.94
N PRO A 175 18.29 -17.77 -3.94
CA PRO A 175 18.26 -18.75 -5.03
C PRO A 175 17.79 -18.17 -6.36
N LEU A 176 17.06 -17.06 -6.31
CA LEU A 176 16.64 -16.35 -7.50
C LEU A 176 17.82 -15.54 -8.03
N LYS A 177 18.35 -15.94 -9.19
CA LYS A 177 19.28 -15.10 -9.97
C LYS A 177 18.57 -13.80 -10.31
N GLU A 178 19.35 -12.72 -10.53
CA GLU A 178 18.81 -11.49 -11.13
C GLU A 178 18.10 -11.83 -12.45
N SER A 179 16.83 -12.14 -12.36
CA SER A 179 16.01 -12.40 -13.52
C SER A 179 15.22 -11.13 -13.84
N ASN A 180 15.26 -10.73 -15.09
CA ASN A 180 14.33 -9.74 -15.59
C ASN A 180 12.89 -10.27 -15.37
N HIS A 181 12.07 -9.54 -14.60
CA HIS A 181 10.71 -9.97 -14.25
C HIS A 181 9.80 -10.19 -15.48
N TYR A 182 10.08 -9.55 -16.61
CA TYR A 182 9.38 -9.84 -17.87
C TYR A 182 9.74 -11.25 -18.39
N HIS A 183 11.01 -11.62 -18.32
CA HIS A 183 11.45 -12.98 -18.71
C HIS A 183 10.89 -14.01 -17.73
N ASP A 184 10.86 -13.72 -16.43
CA ASP A 184 10.27 -14.61 -15.44
C ASP A 184 8.78 -14.88 -15.71
N PHE A 185 8.01 -13.83 -16.06
CA PHE A 185 6.60 -13.96 -16.40
C PHE A 185 6.39 -14.81 -17.66
N VAL A 186 7.12 -14.52 -18.72
CA VAL A 186 7.03 -15.29 -19.98
C VAL A 186 7.44 -16.75 -19.77
N ASP A 187 8.54 -16.99 -19.06
CA ASP A 187 9.02 -18.33 -18.74
C ASP A 187 8.03 -19.11 -17.86
N ALA A 188 7.39 -18.43 -16.92
CA ALA A 188 6.34 -19.03 -16.10
C ALA A 188 5.15 -19.54 -16.94
N ILE A 189 4.74 -18.77 -17.96
CA ILE A 189 3.69 -19.19 -18.91
C ILE A 189 4.15 -20.38 -19.73
N LEU A 190 5.32 -20.30 -20.35
CA LEU A 190 5.83 -21.34 -21.27
C LEU A 190 6.09 -22.68 -20.56
N ASN A 191 6.51 -22.63 -19.30
CA ASN A 191 6.88 -23.83 -18.52
C ASN A 191 5.82 -24.18 -17.46
N SER A 192 4.63 -23.56 -17.46
CA SER A 192 3.53 -23.83 -16.52
C SER A 192 3.98 -23.83 -15.06
N ARG A 193 4.81 -22.88 -14.67
CA ARG A 193 5.30 -22.68 -13.30
C ARG A 193 4.75 -21.40 -12.69
N THR A 194 4.82 -21.26 -11.38
CA THR A 194 4.51 -20.02 -10.67
C THR A 194 5.59 -18.97 -10.91
N PRO A 195 5.24 -17.71 -11.30
CA PRO A 195 6.19 -16.63 -11.42
C PRO A 195 6.68 -16.17 -10.03
N GLN A 196 7.80 -15.46 -9.98
CA GLN A 196 8.34 -14.91 -8.73
C GLN A 196 7.40 -13.88 -8.09
N ALA A 197 6.76 -13.04 -8.91
CA ALA A 197 5.71 -12.11 -8.50
C ALA A 197 4.33 -12.80 -8.62
N GLU A 198 4.12 -13.82 -7.82
CA GLU A 198 2.87 -14.57 -7.76
C GLU A 198 1.74 -13.66 -7.26
N ILE A 199 0.53 -13.84 -7.82
CA ILE A 199 -0.61 -12.93 -7.58
C ILE A 199 -1.02 -12.84 -6.10
N GLU A 200 -0.88 -13.90 -5.33
CA GLU A 200 -1.21 -13.92 -3.91
C GLU A 200 -0.28 -13.01 -3.09
N ILE A 201 0.99 -12.90 -3.48
CA ILE A 201 1.93 -11.94 -2.86
C ILE A 201 1.45 -10.51 -3.10
N GLY A 202 1.08 -10.21 -4.34
CA GLY A 202 0.54 -8.89 -4.71
C GLY A 202 -0.78 -8.58 -4.02
N HIS A 203 -1.68 -9.58 -3.91
CA HIS A 203 -2.94 -9.46 -3.19
C HIS A 203 -2.72 -9.07 -1.72
N ARG A 204 -1.84 -9.78 -1.01
CA ARG A 204 -1.53 -9.49 0.40
C ARG A 204 -0.98 -8.09 0.60
N SER A 205 -0.04 -7.67 -0.23
CA SER A 205 0.54 -6.31 -0.15
C SER A 205 -0.50 -5.23 -0.45
N ALA A 206 -1.36 -5.44 -1.45
CA ALA A 206 -2.46 -4.53 -1.76
C ALA A 206 -3.51 -4.48 -0.64
N ALA A 207 -3.84 -5.62 -0.03
CA ALA A 207 -4.78 -5.70 1.08
C ALA A 207 -4.35 -4.85 2.28
N LEU A 208 -3.05 -4.77 2.58
CA LEU A 208 -2.54 -3.87 3.63
C LEU A 208 -2.90 -2.42 3.36
N CYS A 209 -2.76 -1.97 2.11
CA CYS A 209 -3.11 -0.60 1.72
C CYS A 209 -4.61 -0.32 1.94
N HIS A 210 -5.47 -1.24 1.54
CA HIS A 210 -6.91 -1.11 1.72
C HIS A 210 -7.31 -1.12 3.20
N LEU A 211 -6.84 -2.09 3.97
CA LEU A 211 -7.14 -2.21 5.40
C LEU A 211 -6.61 -1.01 6.19
N GLY A 212 -5.40 -0.53 5.88
CA GLY A 212 -4.85 0.67 6.49
C GLY A 212 -5.64 1.93 6.17
N ASN A 213 -6.10 2.09 4.92
CA ASN A 213 -6.96 3.19 4.52
C ASN A 213 -8.34 3.14 5.22
N ILE A 214 -8.93 1.94 5.36
CA ILE A 214 -10.21 1.77 6.06
C ILE A 214 -10.05 2.13 7.54
N ALA A 215 -9.03 1.59 8.22
CA ALA A 215 -8.76 1.90 9.63
C ALA A 215 -8.56 3.41 9.85
N THR A 216 -7.79 4.06 8.97
CA THR A 216 -7.56 5.51 9.04
C THR A 216 -8.84 6.31 8.79
N ARG A 217 -9.63 5.95 7.78
CA ARG A 217 -10.89 6.62 7.43
C ARG A 217 -11.91 6.56 8.53
N LEU A 218 -11.95 5.44 9.26
CA LEU A 218 -12.89 5.21 10.36
C LEU A 218 -12.34 5.68 11.73
N GLY A 219 -11.04 5.91 11.83
CA GLY A 219 -10.38 6.37 13.05
C GLY A 219 -10.45 5.36 14.20
N ARG A 220 -10.47 4.06 13.88
CA ARG A 220 -10.53 2.99 14.87
C ARG A 220 -9.73 1.77 14.46
N THR A 221 -9.41 0.94 15.45
CA THR A 221 -8.76 -0.36 15.24
C THR A 221 -9.75 -1.35 14.64
N LEU A 222 -9.30 -2.08 13.65
CA LEU A 222 -10.05 -3.16 12.98
C LEU A 222 -9.48 -4.50 13.40
N GLU A 223 -10.35 -5.47 13.65
CA GLU A 223 -10.02 -6.88 13.77
C GLU A 223 -10.34 -7.58 12.43
N PHE A 224 -9.41 -8.35 11.91
CA PHE A 224 -9.52 -8.99 10.60
C PHE A 224 -9.42 -10.52 10.72
N ASP A 225 -10.46 -11.21 10.25
CA ASP A 225 -10.45 -12.65 10.08
C ASP A 225 -9.64 -12.97 8.81
N ARG A 226 -8.47 -13.52 9.01
CA ARG A 226 -7.47 -13.77 7.96
C ARG A 226 -7.89 -14.87 6.99
N GLU A 227 -8.63 -15.86 7.47
CA GLU A 227 -9.10 -16.98 6.66
C GLU A 227 -10.29 -16.58 5.79
N LYS A 228 -11.26 -15.87 6.37
CA LYS A 228 -12.46 -15.40 5.65
C LYS A 228 -12.24 -14.09 4.91
N GLN A 229 -11.15 -13.40 5.18
CA GLN A 229 -10.83 -12.07 4.65
C GLN A 229 -11.96 -11.05 4.87
N ILE A 230 -12.50 -11.00 6.09
CA ILE A 230 -13.55 -10.06 6.51
C ILE A 230 -13.14 -9.29 7.76
N ILE A 231 -13.70 -8.10 7.93
CA ILE A 231 -13.56 -7.33 9.16
C ILE A 231 -14.57 -7.85 10.18
N VAL A 232 -14.09 -8.20 11.38
CA VAL A 232 -14.91 -8.85 12.40
C VAL A 232 -15.78 -7.81 13.12
N SER A 233 -17.08 -8.11 13.23
CA SER A 233 -18.04 -7.33 14.05
C SER A 233 -18.12 -5.83 13.71
N ASP A 234 -17.80 -5.43 12.47
CA ASP A 234 -17.85 -4.05 12.01
C ASP A 234 -18.43 -3.98 10.59
N GLU A 235 -19.76 -3.78 10.51
CA GLU A 235 -20.48 -3.72 9.24
C GLU A 235 -20.11 -2.48 8.41
N GLU A 236 -19.81 -1.35 9.06
CA GLU A 236 -19.39 -0.13 8.35
C GLU A 236 -18.04 -0.33 7.66
N ALA A 237 -17.08 -0.91 8.39
CA ALA A 237 -15.77 -1.22 7.84
C ALA A 237 -15.85 -2.30 6.75
N THR A 238 -16.68 -3.33 6.95
CA THR A 238 -16.89 -4.41 5.97
C THR A 238 -17.45 -3.89 4.64
N ARG A 239 -18.34 -2.91 4.67
CA ARG A 239 -18.83 -2.27 3.43
C ARG A 239 -17.73 -1.55 2.64
N LEU A 240 -16.67 -1.10 3.30
CA LEU A 240 -15.53 -0.44 2.66
C LEU A 240 -14.52 -1.43 2.04
N LEU A 241 -14.66 -2.73 2.25
CA LEU A 241 -13.88 -3.76 1.53
C LEU A 241 -14.26 -3.82 0.05
N SER A 242 -15.37 -3.23 -0.33
CA SER A 242 -15.84 -3.15 -1.71
C SER A 242 -16.12 -1.71 -2.12
N ARG A 243 -16.37 -1.50 -3.39
CA ARG A 243 -16.78 -0.21 -3.97
C ARG A 243 -18.18 -0.34 -4.57
N GLU A 244 -18.87 0.78 -4.64
CA GLU A 244 -20.06 0.87 -5.47
C GLU A 244 -19.67 0.90 -6.95
N TYR A 245 -20.35 0.09 -7.73
CA TYR A 245 -20.22 0.01 -9.18
C TYR A 245 -21.51 0.46 -9.85
N ARG A 246 -21.45 0.76 -11.15
CA ARG A 246 -22.66 1.07 -11.94
C ARG A 246 -23.61 -0.12 -11.93
N GLY A 247 -24.87 0.15 -11.67
CA GLY A 247 -25.90 -0.89 -11.50
C GLY A 247 -26.43 -1.52 -12.81
N GLY A 248 -25.89 -1.17 -13.99
CA GLY A 248 -26.38 -1.72 -15.25
C GLY A 248 -25.63 -1.19 -16.47
N GLY A 249 -26.05 -1.65 -17.66
CA GLY A 249 -25.47 -1.27 -18.94
C GLY A 249 -24.13 -1.94 -19.25
N HIS A 250 -23.39 -1.37 -20.19
CA HIS A 250 -22.11 -1.89 -20.68
C HIS A 250 -21.05 -2.05 -19.56
N TRP A 251 -21.09 -1.18 -18.57
CA TRP A 251 -20.12 -1.15 -17.47
C TRP A 251 -20.55 -1.93 -16.22
N ALA A 252 -21.69 -2.64 -16.30
CA ALA A 252 -22.11 -3.47 -15.15
C ALA A 252 -21.05 -4.53 -14.85
N VAL A 253 -20.69 -4.65 -13.57
CA VAL A 253 -19.80 -5.71 -13.13
C VAL A 253 -20.53 -7.05 -13.26
N PRO A 254 -19.95 -8.08 -13.90
CA PRO A 254 -20.56 -9.39 -13.98
C PRO A 254 -20.89 -9.95 -12.59
N GLN A 255 -22.06 -10.56 -12.45
CA GLN A 255 -22.42 -11.21 -11.18
C GLN A 255 -21.75 -12.57 -11.08
N GLY A 256 -21.25 -12.91 -9.89
CA GLY A 256 -20.60 -14.19 -9.64
C GLY A 256 -19.10 -14.24 -9.97
N VAL A 257 -18.46 -13.09 -10.12
CA VAL A 257 -17.01 -12.95 -10.27
C VAL A 257 -16.44 -12.50 -8.93
#